data_af71a0ace4eafa16ff246500215d36ab
#
_entry.id   af71a0ace4eafa16ff246500215d36ab
#
_cell.length_a   1.000
_cell.length_b   1.000
_cell.length_c   1.000
_cell.angle_alpha   90.00
_cell.angle_beta   90.00
_cell.angle_gamma   90.00
#
_symmetry.space_group_name_H-M   'P 1'
#
loop_
_entity.id
_entity.type
_entity.pdbx_description
1 polymer ?
#
loop_
_entity_poly.entity_id
_entity_poly.type
_entity_poly.pdbx_seq_one_letter_code
_entity_poly.pdbx_strand_id
1 'polypeptide(L)'
;MNSVQNIPISKIRIVNPRLRSKKRFSGFVENVARVGLKKPITVRPRADVPGEFDLVCGQGRMEAYLANGQTEVPALVLEISEEDGYLMSLVENIARRKPCTLDLAEKIVRLERLGHSSAEIARKIGVSDNYTRALLRLHQNGEERLLAAVERGDIPIAVAAEIAATDDKDVQRCLAEAYEKGLLRGKALTKARNLVGSGKLTARSSIALVRPQRTGKDFQRTRWCASINARPSGKRRW
;
A
#
# COMPACT_ATOMS: atom_id res chain seq x y z
N MET A 1 18.10 -12.14 -28.31
CA MET A 1 19.18 -12.57 -27.38
C MET A 1 19.36 -11.49 -26.32
N ASN A 2 19.35 -11.86 -25.05
CA ASN A 2 19.56 -10.89 -23.97
C ASN A 2 21.04 -10.49 -23.93
N SER A 3 21.35 -9.25 -24.31
CA SER A 3 22.72 -8.73 -24.31
C SER A 3 22.90 -7.65 -23.25
N VAL A 4 24.05 -7.63 -22.62
CA VAL A 4 24.44 -6.53 -21.71
C VAL A 4 25.22 -5.51 -22.53
N GLN A 5 24.80 -4.26 -22.49
CA GLN A 5 25.44 -3.15 -23.19
C GLN A 5 25.42 -1.88 -22.33
N ASN A 6 26.36 -0.97 -22.59
CA ASN A 6 26.33 0.33 -21.94
C ASN A 6 25.34 1.25 -22.66
N ILE A 7 24.42 1.81 -21.89
CA ILE A 7 23.35 2.69 -22.41
C ILE A 7 23.48 4.06 -21.75
N PRO A 8 23.44 5.16 -22.54
CA PRO A 8 23.38 6.51 -21.99
C PRO A 8 22.16 6.67 -21.06
N ILE A 9 22.40 7.15 -19.85
CA ILE A 9 21.35 7.32 -18.82
C ILE A 9 20.25 8.27 -19.31
N SER A 10 20.61 9.26 -20.14
CA SER A 10 19.66 10.20 -20.76
C SER A 10 18.65 9.56 -21.69
N LYS A 11 18.91 8.34 -22.20
CA LYS A 11 18.01 7.58 -23.07
C LYS A 11 17.13 6.58 -22.30
N ILE A 12 17.16 6.61 -20.96
CA ILE A 12 16.41 5.68 -20.13
C ILE A 12 15.28 6.40 -19.40
N ARG A 13 14.04 6.06 -19.71
CA ARG A 13 12.84 6.56 -19.05
C ARG A 13 12.48 5.69 -17.84
N ILE A 14 12.22 6.31 -16.69
CA ILE A 14 11.70 5.62 -15.50
C ILE A 14 10.17 5.56 -15.60
N VAL A 15 9.61 4.37 -15.83
CA VAL A 15 8.14 4.18 -15.98
C VAL A 15 7.45 4.04 -14.63
N ASN A 16 8.13 3.49 -13.63
CA ASN A 16 7.60 3.22 -12.31
C ASN A 16 8.52 3.80 -11.23
N PRO A 17 8.46 5.13 -10.99
CA PRO A 17 9.37 5.83 -10.08
C PRO A 17 9.16 5.37 -8.63
N ARG A 18 10.24 5.31 -7.87
CA ARG A 18 10.25 4.88 -6.48
C ARG A 18 10.79 5.96 -5.58
N LEU A 19 10.04 6.31 -4.55
CA LEU A 19 10.49 7.19 -3.47
C LEU A 19 11.50 6.49 -2.57
N ARG A 20 12.58 7.18 -2.19
CA ARG A 20 13.65 6.65 -1.33
C ARG A 20 14.01 7.61 -0.21
N SER A 21 14.47 7.03 0.91
CA SER A 21 15.11 7.79 1.97
C SER A 21 16.51 8.25 1.51
N LYS A 22 16.74 9.56 1.48
CA LYS A 22 18.03 10.17 1.12
C LYS A 22 19.22 9.60 1.93
N LYS A 23 19.03 9.39 3.25
CA LYS A 23 20.07 8.87 4.15
C LYS A 23 20.54 7.45 3.81
N ARG A 24 19.63 6.57 3.35
CA ARG A 24 20.00 5.19 2.96
C ARG A 24 20.58 5.15 1.56
N PHE A 25 20.29 6.13 0.75
CA PHE A 25 20.78 6.20 -0.62
C PHE A 25 22.24 6.65 -0.69
N SER A 26 22.71 7.60 0.16
CA SER A 26 24.09 8.06 0.16
C SER A 26 25.10 6.94 0.38
N GLY A 27 24.89 6.07 1.38
CA GLY A 27 25.76 4.93 1.61
C GLY A 27 25.76 3.90 0.45
N PHE A 28 24.65 3.80 -0.29
CA PHE A 28 24.61 2.96 -1.49
C PHE A 28 25.41 3.58 -2.65
N VAL A 29 25.32 4.89 -2.85
CA VAL A 29 26.12 5.64 -3.86
C VAL A 29 27.60 5.46 -3.62
N GLU A 30 28.08 5.65 -2.38
CA GLU A 30 29.47 5.44 -1.98
C GLU A 30 29.95 4.01 -2.25
N ASN A 31 29.12 3.02 -1.93
CA ASN A 31 29.45 1.63 -2.19
C ASN A 31 29.56 1.34 -3.69
N VAL A 32 28.66 1.88 -4.50
CA VAL A 32 28.71 1.76 -5.98
C VAL A 32 29.95 2.45 -6.54
N ALA A 33 30.36 3.59 -6.01
CA ALA A 33 31.61 4.27 -6.40
C ALA A 33 32.84 3.39 -6.14
N ARG A 34 32.87 2.69 -5.00
CA ARG A 34 34.02 1.87 -4.59
C ARG A 34 34.11 0.51 -5.28
N VAL A 35 32.99 -0.16 -5.49
CA VAL A 35 32.95 -1.56 -5.92
C VAL A 35 32.40 -1.74 -7.34
N GLY A 36 31.79 -0.70 -7.91
CA GLY A 36 31.04 -0.79 -9.17
C GLY A 36 29.69 -1.50 -9.03
N LEU A 37 29.02 -1.70 -10.17
CA LEU A 37 27.77 -2.49 -10.23
C LEU A 37 28.07 -3.97 -10.41
N LYS A 38 27.68 -4.79 -9.44
CA LYS A 38 27.75 -6.25 -9.54
C LYS A 38 26.71 -6.85 -10.49
N LYS A 39 25.61 -6.15 -10.75
CA LYS A 39 24.53 -6.56 -11.66
C LYS A 39 24.08 -5.40 -12.51
N PRO A 40 23.93 -5.58 -13.84
CA PRO A 40 23.41 -4.53 -14.73
C PRO A 40 21.99 -4.13 -14.33
N ILE A 41 21.54 -2.96 -14.76
CA ILE A 41 20.12 -2.61 -14.73
C ILE A 41 19.38 -3.42 -15.79
N THR A 42 18.07 -3.46 -15.74
CA THR A 42 17.25 -4.12 -16.77
C THR A 42 16.37 -3.10 -17.45
N VAL A 43 16.43 -3.06 -18.78
CA VAL A 43 15.68 -2.14 -19.61
C VAL A 43 14.99 -2.89 -20.75
N ARG A 44 13.99 -2.28 -21.35
CA ARG A 44 13.37 -2.73 -22.60
C ARG A 44 13.41 -1.60 -23.65
N PRO A 45 13.50 -1.91 -24.94
CA PRO A 45 13.37 -0.90 -26.00
C PRO A 45 11.97 -0.28 -25.97
N ARG A 46 11.89 1.00 -26.26
CA ARG A 46 10.62 1.70 -26.50
C ARG A 46 10.17 1.48 -27.93
N ALA A 47 8.88 1.16 -28.10
CA ALA A 47 8.30 1.00 -29.44
C ALA A 47 8.00 2.35 -30.12
N ASP A 48 7.70 3.37 -29.32
CA ASP A 48 7.33 4.72 -29.78
C ASP A 48 8.54 5.60 -30.15
N VAL A 49 9.73 5.34 -29.56
CA VAL A 49 10.94 6.13 -29.80
C VAL A 49 12.15 5.22 -30.00
N PRO A 50 12.56 4.94 -31.23
CA PRO A 50 13.72 4.10 -31.53
C PRO A 50 15.00 4.62 -30.86
N GLY A 51 15.74 3.74 -30.20
CA GLY A 51 17.00 4.08 -29.50
C GLY A 51 16.82 4.60 -28.09
N GLU A 52 15.59 4.68 -27.57
CA GLU A 52 15.29 4.93 -26.16
C GLU A 52 14.79 3.67 -25.45
N PHE A 53 14.88 3.66 -24.14
CA PHE A 53 14.58 2.50 -23.32
C PHE A 53 13.70 2.86 -22.13
N ASP A 54 12.86 1.91 -21.72
CA ASP A 54 12.14 1.97 -20.45
C ASP A 54 12.87 1.15 -19.39
N LEU A 55 13.04 1.74 -18.21
CA LEU A 55 13.64 1.05 -17.07
C LEU A 55 12.65 0.04 -16.48
N VAL A 56 12.98 -1.23 -16.54
CA VAL A 56 12.24 -2.33 -15.90
C VAL A 56 12.67 -2.50 -14.46
N CYS A 57 13.98 -2.65 -14.21
CA CYS A 57 14.53 -2.87 -12.86
C CYS A 57 15.86 -2.15 -12.68
N GLY A 58 16.10 -1.64 -11.46
CA GLY A 58 17.41 -1.13 -11.10
C GLY A 58 17.52 0.39 -10.99
N GLN A 59 16.42 1.12 -10.81
CA GLN A 59 16.41 2.58 -10.66
C GLN A 59 17.51 3.10 -9.72
N GLY A 60 17.74 2.47 -8.55
CA GLY A 60 18.77 2.91 -7.64
C GLY A 60 20.20 2.72 -8.11
N ARG A 61 20.43 1.73 -8.95
CA ARG A 61 21.72 1.51 -9.57
C ARG A 61 22.00 2.59 -10.60
N MET A 62 21.03 2.90 -11.43
CA MET A 62 21.09 3.98 -12.42
C MET A 62 21.30 5.35 -11.76
N GLU A 63 20.50 5.67 -10.73
CA GLU A 63 20.65 6.92 -9.97
C GLU A 63 22.00 7.03 -9.26
N ALA A 64 22.56 5.92 -8.74
CA ALA A 64 23.87 5.92 -8.13
C ALA A 64 24.98 6.16 -9.15
N TYR A 65 24.88 5.64 -10.37
CA TYR A 65 25.81 5.94 -11.47
C TYR A 65 25.75 7.41 -11.83
N LEU A 66 24.54 7.95 -11.99
CA LEU A 66 24.36 9.38 -12.27
C LEU A 66 24.95 10.26 -11.15
N ALA A 67 24.71 9.90 -9.88
CA ALA A 67 25.28 10.63 -8.72
C ALA A 67 26.81 10.57 -8.65
N ASN A 68 27.43 9.53 -9.21
CA ASN A 68 28.87 9.38 -9.35
C ASN A 68 29.43 9.98 -10.65
N GLY A 69 28.65 10.78 -11.38
CA GLY A 69 29.08 11.48 -12.59
C GLY A 69 29.19 10.59 -13.83
N GLN A 70 28.69 9.37 -13.80
CA GLN A 70 28.68 8.48 -14.96
C GLN A 70 27.54 8.87 -15.92
N THR A 71 27.84 8.88 -17.21
CA THR A 71 26.87 9.21 -18.27
C THR A 71 26.19 7.95 -18.85
N GLU A 72 26.82 6.79 -18.68
CA GLU A 72 26.33 5.50 -19.17
C GLU A 72 26.21 4.49 -18.02
N VAL A 73 25.36 3.49 -18.21
CA VAL A 73 25.15 2.43 -17.24
C VAL A 73 25.06 1.08 -17.94
N PRO A 74 25.69 0.01 -17.38
CA PRO A 74 25.54 -1.34 -17.92
C PRO A 74 24.11 -1.83 -17.74
N ALA A 75 23.45 -2.16 -18.84
CA ALA A 75 22.05 -2.54 -18.91
C ALA A 75 21.88 -3.86 -19.66
N LEU A 76 21.03 -4.74 -19.12
CA LEU A 76 20.51 -5.91 -19.78
C LEU A 76 19.27 -5.50 -20.57
N VAL A 77 19.32 -5.60 -21.88
CA VAL A 77 18.18 -5.29 -22.76
C VAL A 77 17.32 -6.53 -22.92
N LEU A 78 16.05 -6.40 -22.57
CA LEU A 78 15.02 -7.43 -22.75
C LEU A 78 14.03 -6.98 -23.83
N GLU A 79 13.86 -7.81 -24.85
CA GLU A 79 12.82 -7.63 -25.86
C GLU A 79 11.50 -8.20 -25.34
N ILE A 80 10.80 -7.40 -24.55
CA ILE A 80 9.53 -7.73 -23.93
C ILE A 80 8.50 -6.62 -24.17
N SER A 81 7.22 -6.96 -24.05
CA SER A 81 6.13 -5.99 -24.17
C SER A 81 6.20 -4.92 -23.07
N GLU A 82 5.51 -3.79 -23.28
CA GLU A 82 5.40 -2.75 -22.23
C GLU A 82 4.74 -3.29 -20.99
N GLU A 83 3.74 -4.11 -21.16
CA GLU A 83 2.99 -4.75 -20.09
C GLU A 83 3.86 -5.68 -19.25
N ASP A 84 4.63 -6.57 -19.90
CA ASP A 84 5.53 -7.48 -19.19
C ASP A 84 6.63 -6.73 -18.46
N GLY A 85 7.18 -5.68 -19.08
CA GLY A 85 8.15 -4.80 -18.43
C GLY A 85 7.60 -4.12 -17.18
N TYR A 86 6.37 -3.62 -17.25
CA TYR A 86 5.68 -3.02 -16.12
C TYR A 86 5.41 -4.05 -15.01
N LEU A 87 4.93 -5.25 -15.37
CA LEU A 87 4.70 -6.35 -14.43
C LEU A 87 5.97 -6.78 -13.72
N MET A 88 7.08 -6.97 -14.44
CA MET A 88 8.37 -7.31 -13.85
C MET A 88 8.83 -6.25 -12.86
N SER A 89 8.69 -4.97 -13.21
CA SER A 89 9.02 -3.85 -12.32
C SER A 89 8.16 -3.86 -11.06
N LEU A 90 6.88 -4.15 -11.18
CA LEU A 90 5.95 -4.22 -10.05
C LEU A 90 6.27 -5.38 -9.11
N VAL A 91 6.48 -6.58 -9.64
CA VAL A 91 6.84 -7.78 -8.87
C VAL A 91 8.15 -7.57 -8.10
N GLU A 92 9.17 -6.99 -8.73
CA GLU A 92 10.45 -6.68 -8.07
C GLU A 92 10.26 -5.70 -6.90
N ASN A 93 9.43 -4.68 -7.08
CA ASN A 93 9.14 -3.70 -6.04
C ASN A 93 8.38 -4.32 -4.85
N ILE A 94 7.40 -5.19 -5.11
CA ILE A 94 6.64 -5.90 -4.08
C ILE A 94 7.55 -6.85 -3.29
N ALA A 95 8.42 -7.61 -3.97
CA ALA A 95 9.30 -8.57 -3.34
C ALA A 95 10.33 -7.93 -2.39
N ARG A 96 10.74 -6.68 -2.63
CA ARG A 96 11.76 -6.00 -1.81
C ARG A 96 11.22 -5.31 -0.57
N ARG A 97 10.01 -4.82 -0.59
CA ARG A 97 9.36 -4.12 0.54
C ARG A 97 7.86 -4.32 0.47
N LYS A 98 7.19 -4.31 1.64
CA LYS A 98 5.75 -4.06 1.67
C LYS A 98 5.51 -2.68 1.05
N PRO A 99 4.91 -2.58 -0.15
CA PRO A 99 4.59 -1.29 -0.75
C PRO A 99 3.58 -0.55 0.15
N CYS A 100 3.53 0.76 0.04
CA CYS A 100 2.39 1.52 0.54
C CYS A 100 1.11 0.95 -0.09
N THR A 101 0.07 0.80 0.69
CA THR A 101 -1.18 0.15 0.25
C THR A 101 -1.81 0.86 -0.94
N LEU A 102 -1.80 2.20 -0.93
CA LEU A 102 -2.37 3.00 -2.02
C LEU A 102 -1.51 2.93 -3.28
N ASP A 103 -0.19 3.01 -3.15
CA ASP A 103 0.75 2.86 -4.28
C ASP A 103 0.58 1.50 -4.98
N LEU A 104 0.33 0.43 -4.21
CA LEU A 104 0.02 -0.88 -4.76
C LEU A 104 -1.37 -0.91 -5.43
N ALA A 105 -2.37 -0.26 -4.83
CA ALA A 105 -3.71 -0.19 -5.40
C ALA A 105 -3.73 0.53 -6.76
N GLU A 106 -3.04 1.68 -6.90
CA GLU A 106 -2.90 2.40 -8.16
C GLU A 106 -2.30 1.54 -9.27
N LYS A 107 -1.27 0.76 -8.93
CA LYS A 107 -0.61 -0.13 -9.89
C LYS A 107 -1.51 -1.28 -10.32
N ILE A 108 -2.31 -1.83 -9.40
CA ILE A 108 -3.31 -2.87 -9.68
C ILE A 108 -4.41 -2.31 -10.59
N VAL A 109 -4.89 -1.08 -10.32
CA VAL A 109 -5.87 -0.40 -11.18
C VAL A 109 -5.33 -0.18 -12.60
N ARG A 110 -4.04 0.16 -12.74
CA ARG A 110 -3.43 0.28 -14.06
C ARG A 110 -3.46 -1.04 -14.82
N LEU A 111 -3.18 -2.17 -14.17
CA LEU A 111 -3.26 -3.50 -14.78
C LEU A 111 -4.69 -3.89 -15.14
N GLU A 112 -5.68 -3.55 -14.31
CA GLU A 112 -7.10 -3.74 -14.62
C GLU A 112 -7.51 -2.97 -15.88
N ARG A 113 -7.08 -1.70 -16.00
CA ARG A 113 -7.33 -0.87 -17.20
C ARG A 113 -6.68 -1.42 -18.48
N LEU A 114 -5.60 -2.19 -18.35
CA LEU A 114 -4.96 -2.90 -19.45
C LEU A 114 -5.70 -4.21 -19.82
N GLY A 115 -6.82 -4.53 -19.15
CA GLY A 115 -7.70 -5.65 -19.47
C GLY A 115 -7.46 -6.91 -18.66
N HIS A 116 -6.57 -6.87 -17.65
CA HIS A 116 -6.35 -8.03 -16.77
C HIS A 116 -7.47 -8.18 -15.75
N SER A 117 -7.93 -9.41 -15.56
CA SER A 117 -8.83 -9.76 -14.45
C SER A 117 -8.12 -9.71 -13.07
N SER A 118 -8.88 -9.49 -12.00
CA SER A 118 -8.34 -9.49 -10.64
C SER A 118 -7.58 -10.78 -10.29
N ALA A 119 -8.06 -11.93 -10.77
CA ALA A 119 -7.44 -13.23 -10.56
C ALA A 119 -6.10 -13.36 -11.32
N GLU A 120 -6.00 -12.84 -12.53
CA GLU A 120 -4.75 -12.81 -13.30
C GLU A 120 -3.72 -11.89 -12.66
N ILE A 121 -4.13 -10.68 -12.26
CA ILE A 121 -3.28 -9.75 -11.54
C ILE A 121 -2.75 -10.41 -10.26
N ALA A 122 -3.63 -10.99 -9.45
CA ALA A 122 -3.28 -11.67 -8.21
C ALA A 122 -2.20 -12.75 -8.43
N ARG A 123 -2.39 -13.59 -9.44
CA ARG A 123 -1.43 -14.66 -9.81
C ARG A 123 -0.09 -14.09 -10.30
N LYS A 124 -0.12 -13.04 -11.14
CA LYS A 124 1.09 -12.41 -11.70
C LYS A 124 1.92 -11.70 -10.63
N ILE A 125 1.30 -11.06 -9.64
CA ILE A 125 2.00 -10.32 -8.59
C ILE A 125 2.21 -11.10 -7.28
N GLY A 126 1.69 -12.36 -7.19
CA GLY A 126 1.91 -13.23 -6.04
C GLY A 126 1.10 -12.87 -4.79
N VAL A 127 -0.11 -12.31 -4.96
CA VAL A 127 -1.04 -12.01 -3.86
C VAL A 127 -2.33 -12.80 -4.02
N SER A 128 -3.23 -12.78 -3.01
CA SER A 128 -4.54 -13.43 -3.14
C SER A 128 -5.51 -12.57 -3.98
N ASP A 129 -6.40 -13.23 -4.72
CA ASP A 129 -7.44 -12.56 -5.50
C ASP A 129 -8.38 -11.73 -4.61
N ASN A 130 -8.71 -12.22 -3.41
CA ASN A 130 -9.49 -11.45 -2.44
C ASN A 130 -8.80 -10.15 -2.02
N TYR A 131 -7.47 -10.18 -1.85
CA TYR A 131 -6.69 -8.98 -1.55
C TYR A 131 -6.67 -8.00 -2.71
N THR A 132 -6.50 -8.49 -3.95
CA THR A 132 -6.54 -7.68 -5.18
C THR A 132 -7.90 -7.00 -5.33
N ARG A 133 -9.00 -7.73 -5.18
CA ARG A 133 -10.36 -7.17 -5.22
C ARG A 133 -10.62 -6.15 -4.11
N ALA A 134 -10.09 -6.40 -2.92
CA ALA A 134 -10.20 -5.45 -1.80
C ALA A 134 -9.49 -4.12 -2.12
N LEU A 135 -8.29 -4.18 -2.71
CA LEU A 135 -7.54 -2.99 -3.14
C LEU A 135 -8.24 -2.22 -4.26
N LEU A 136 -8.75 -2.93 -5.28
CA LEU A 136 -9.52 -2.32 -6.37
C LEU A 136 -10.75 -1.57 -5.83
N ARG A 137 -11.55 -2.21 -5.00
CA ARG A 137 -12.73 -1.62 -4.38
C ARG A 137 -12.39 -0.41 -3.51
N LEU A 138 -11.34 -0.53 -2.70
CA LEU A 138 -10.90 0.55 -1.84
C LEU A 138 -10.43 1.76 -2.65
N HIS A 139 -9.71 1.54 -3.74
CA HIS A 139 -9.25 2.62 -4.62
C HIS A 139 -10.41 3.29 -5.38
N GLN A 140 -11.38 2.50 -5.87
CA GLN A 140 -12.51 3.03 -6.65
C GLN A 140 -13.53 3.76 -5.78
N ASN A 141 -13.87 3.20 -4.62
CA ASN A 141 -15.01 3.64 -3.81
C ASN A 141 -14.62 4.18 -2.43
N GLY A 142 -13.35 4.06 -2.01
CA GLY A 142 -12.91 4.49 -0.69
C GLY A 142 -13.03 6.01 -0.47
N GLU A 143 -13.46 6.41 0.71
CA GLU A 143 -13.43 7.79 1.16
C GLU A 143 -12.01 8.15 1.63
N GLU A 144 -11.57 9.41 1.46
CA GLU A 144 -10.20 9.85 1.71
C GLU A 144 -9.69 9.54 3.13
N ARG A 145 -10.51 9.76 4.15
CA ARG A 145 -10.15 9.42 5.54
C ARG A 145 -10.01 7.92 5.77
N LEU A 146 -10.82 7.11 5.07
CA LEU A 146 -10.71 5.65 5.11
C LEU A 146 -9.40 5.19 4.49
N LEU A 147 -9.00 5.78 3.37
CA LEU A 147 -7.73 5.53 2.73
C LEU A 147 -6.55 5.89 3.65
N ALA A 148 -6.60 7.09 4.26
CA ALA A 148 -5.59 7.53 5.22
C ALA A 148 -5.50 6.61 6.46
N ALA A 149 -6.62 6.09 6.97
CA ALA A 149 -6.64 5.15 8.09
C ALA A 149 -5.99 3.80 7.73
N VAL A 150 -6.18 3.33 6.50
CA VAL A 150 -5.48 2.13 5.99
C VAL A 150 -3.98 2.37 5.87
N GLU A 151 -3.54 3.52 5.39
CA GLU A 151 -2.11 3.86 5.28
C GLU A 151 -1.42 3.93 6.64
N ARG A 152 -2.08 4.49 7.64
CA ARG A 152 -1.59 4.51 9.04
C ARG A 152 -1.58 3.12 9.68
N GLY A 153 -2.31 2.16 9.12
CA GLY A 153 -2.48 0.81 9.68
C GLY A 153 -3.56 0.72 10.76
N ASP A 154 -4.39 1.75 10.94
CA ASP A 154 -5.48 1.79 11.92
C ASP A 154 -6.63 0.85 11.51
N ILE A 155 -6.88 0.72 10.21
CA ILE A 155 -7.91 -0.14 9.64
C ILE A 155 -7.28 -1.15 8.67
N PRO A 156 -7.50 -2.47 8.86
CA PRO A 156 -7.05 -3.48 7.90
C PRO A 156 -7.74 -3.32 6.53
N ILE A 157 -7.01 -3.61 5.45
CA ILE A 157 -7.49 -3.47 4.05
C ILE A 157 -8.82 -4.20 3.83
N ALA A 158 -8.97 -5.43 4.35
CA ALA A 158 -10.20 -6.20 4.19
C ALA A 158 -11.41 -5.50 4.82
N VAL A 159 -11.23 -4.87 5.98
CA VAL A 159 -12.26 -4.10 6.68
C VAL A 159 -12.57 -2.81 5.92
N ALA A 160 -11.55 -2.11 5.46
CA ALA A 160 -11.71 -0.89 4.67
C ALA A 160 -12.43 -1.16 3.34
N ALA A 161 -12.12 -2.26 2.65
CA ALA A 161 -12.82 -2.68 1.44
C ALA A 161 -14.29 -3.06 1.71
N GLU A 162 -14.58 -3.59 2.90
CA GLU A 162 -15.95 -3.86 3.34
C GLU A 162 -16.74 -2.56 3.61
N ILE A 163 -16.11 -1.57 4.23
CA ILE A 163 -16.69 -0.24 4.43
C ILE A 163 -16.90 0.48 3.08
N ALA A 164 -15.91 0.44 2.19
CA ALA A 164 -15.96 1.02 0.85
C ALA A 164 -16.97 0.34 -0.10
N ALA A 165 -17.58 -0.77 0.31
CA ALA A 165 -18.70 -1.38 -0.43
C ALA A 165 -20.02 -0.59 -0.29
N THR A 166 -20.05 0.45 0.54
CA THR A 166 -21.18 1.37 0.68
C THR A 166 -20.88 2.62 -0.16
N ASP A 167 -21.79 3.04 -1.01
CA ASP A 167 -21.59 4.19 -1.93
C ASP A 167 -21.60 5.54 -1.21
N ASP A 168 -22.26 5.64 -0.05
CA ASP A 168 -22.36 6.86 0.74
C ASP A 168 -21.08 7.12 1.55
N LYS A 169 -20.40 8.22 1.20
CA LYS A 169 -19.12 8.64 1.82
C LYS A 169 -19.27 9.02 3.31
N ASP A 170 -20.41 9.57 3.72
CA ASP A 170 -20.66 9.91 5.12
C ASP A 170 -20.87 8.66 5.95
N VAL A 171 -21.53 7.64 5.36
CA VAL A 171 -21.65 6.31 5.96
C VAL A 171 -20.29 5.67 6.11
N GLN A 172 -19.44 5.69 5.08
CA GLN A 172 -18.09 5.15 5.14
C GLN A 172 -17.29 5.80 6.29
N ARG A 173 -17.37 7.13 6.42
CA ARG A 173 -16.70 7.88 7.49
C ARG A 173 -17.20 7.48 8.88
N CYS A 174 -18.52 7.39 9.07
CA CYS A 174 -19.09 6.96 10.34
C CYS A 174 -18.71 5.53 10.73
N LEU A 175 -18.69 4.60 9.77
CA LEU A 175 -18.27 3.21 10.01
C LEU A 175 -16.77 3.10 10.32
N ALA A 176 -15.93 3.87 9.62
CA ALA A 176 -14.50 3.93 9.89
C ALA A 176 -14.21 4.44 11.30
N GLU A 177 -14.82 5.56 11.72
CA GLU A 177 -14.68 6.10 13.07
C GLU A 177 -15.18 5.12 14.15
N ALA A 178 -16.27 4.41 13.90
CA ALA A 178 -16.78 3.42 14.84
C ALA A 178 -15.84 2.22 14.96
N TYR A 179 -15.17 1.83 13.88
CA TYR A 179 -14.17 0.78 13.90
C TYR A 179 -12.91 1.21 14.67
N GLU A 180 -12.37 2.41 14.39
CA GLU A 180 -11.19 2.97 15.09
C GLU A 180 -11.43 3.08 16.61
N LYS A 181 -12.63 3.54 17.00
CA LYS A 181 -13.07 3.60 18.42
C LYS A 181 -13.36 2.22 19.05
N GLY A 182 -13.22 1.12 18.27
CA GLY A 182 -13.49 -0.23 18.74
C GLY A 182 -14.97 -0.55 19.01
N LEU A 183 -15.89 0.29 18.54
CA LEU A 183 -17.33 0.11 18.73
C LEU A 183 -17.92 -0.97 17.82
N LEU A 184 -17.35 -1.13 16.62
CA LEU A 184 -17.76 -2.12 15.64
C LEU A 184 -16.57 -2.99 15.22
N ARG A 185 -16.70 -4.31 15.28
CA ARG A 185 -15.71 -5.27 14.81
C ARG A 185 -16.36 -6.51 14.23
N GLY A 186 -15.70 -7.17 13.25
CA GLY A 186 -16.14 -8.42 12.67
C GLY A 186 -17.60 -8.39 12.20
N LYS A 187 -18.39 -9.38 12.61
CA LYS A 187 -19.81 -9.52 12.21
C LYS A 187 -20.69 -8.31 12.54
N ALA A 188 -20.33 -7.53 13.57
CA ALA A 188 -21.08 -6.33 13.95
C ALA A 188 -20.94 -5.23 12.89
N LEU A 189 -19.74 -5.07 12.31
CA LEU A 189 -19.51 -4.13 11.21
C LEU A 189 -20.33 -4.50 9.96
N THR A 190 -20.27 -5.76 9.54
CA THR A 190 -21.04 -6.25 8.39
C THR A 190 -22.54 -6.04 8.58
N LYS A 191 -23.06 -6.31 9.79
CA LYS A 191 -24.46 -6.09 10.12
C LYS A 191 -24.85 -4.62 10.07
N ALA A 192 -24.02 -3.72 10.65
CA ALA A 192 -24.25 -2.29 10.63
C ALA A 192 -24.28 -1.74 9.18
N ARG A 193 -23.31 -2.14 8.35
CA ARG A 193 -23.28 -1.80 6.93
C ARG A 193 -24.55 -2.23 6.18
N ASN A 194 -24.99 -3.48 6.37
CA ASN A 194 -26.17 -4.01 5.69
C ASN A 194 -27.46 -3.28 6.10
N LEU A 195 -27.57 -2.86 7.36
CA LEU A 195 -28.71 -2.08 7.85
C LEU A 195 -28.76 -0.68 7.22
N VAL A 196 -27.60 -0.05 7.06
CA VAL A 196 -27.52 1.27 6.41
C VAL A 196 -27.76 1.14 4.90
N GLY A 197 -27.12 0.18 4.23
CA GLY A 197 -27.27 -0.05 2.79
C GLY A 197 -28.70 -0.44 2.37
N SER A 198 -29.52 -0.97 3.29
CA SER A 198 -30.95 -1.26 3.04
C SER A 198 -31.85 -0.03 3.22
N GLY A 199 -31.31 1.15 3.53
CA GLY A 199 -32.10 2.37 3.77
C GLY A 199 -32.97 2.36 5.04
N LYS A 200 -32.87 1.30 5.86
CA LYS A 200 -33.73 1.12 7.03
C LYS A 200 -33.32 1.99 8.22
N LEU A 201 -32.05 2.41 8.28
CA LEU A 201 -31.49 3.14 9.42
C LEU A 201 -30.36 4.07 8.96
N THR A 202 -30.18 5.18 9.68
CA THR A 202 -28.98 6.04 9.50
C THR A 202 -27.73 5.33 10.04
N ALA A 203 -26.54 5.72 9.56
CA ALA A 203 -25.29 5.14 10.03
C ALA A 203 -25.12 5.19 11.55
N ARG A 204 -25.48 6.34 12.18
CA ARG A 204 -25.43 6.51 13.64
C ARG A 204 -26.40 5.58 14.40
N SER A 205 -27.62 5.44 13.91
CA SER A 205 -28.62 4.55 14.51
C SER A 205 -28.24 3.08 14.38
N SER A 206 -27.67 2.68 13.25
CA SER A 206 -27.20 1.31 13.03
C SER A 206 -26.04 0.94 13.95
N ILE A 207 -25.10 1.85 14.21
CA ILE A 207 -24.00 1.66 15.16
C ILE A 207 -24.54 1.48 16.58
N ALA A 208 -25.53 2.25 16.99
CA ALA A 208 -26.12 2.15 18.32
C ALA A 208 -26.85 0.80 18.54
N LEU A 209 -27.56 0.31 17.51
CA LEU A 209 -28.29 -0.96 17.56
C LEU A 209 -27.40 -2.21 17.55
N VAL A 210 -26.23 -2.12 16.90
CA VAL A 210 -25.31 -3.27 16.71
C VAL A 210 -24.20 -3.27 17.76
N ARG A 211 -24.08 -2.21 18.57
CA ARG A 211 -23.11 -2.12 19.66
C ARG A 211 -23.26 -3.33 20.59
N PRO A 212 -22.22 -4.16 20.79
CA PRO A 212 -22.30 -5.25 21.73
C PRO A 212 -22.61 -4.68 23.13
N GLN A 213 -23.62 -5.21 23.78
CA GLN A 213 -23.85 -4.92 25.19
C GLN A 213 -22.57 -5.33 25.92
N ARG A 214 -21.99 -4.43 26.71
CA ARG A 214 -20.81 -4.67 27.52
C ARG A 214 -21.09 -5.90 28.38
N THR A 215 -20.47 -7.02 28.08
CA THR A 215 -20.52 -8.22 28.91
C THR A 215 -19.76 -7.88 30.22
N GLY A 216 -20.27 -8.32 31.36
CA GLY A 216 -19.81 -7.93 32.72
C GLY A 216 -18.33 -8.13 33.03
N LYS A 217 -17.53 -8.72 32.12
CA LYS A 217 -16.07 -8.82 32.24
C LYS A 217 -15.33 -7.48 32.03
N ASP A 218 -15.89 -6.55 31.26
CA ASP A 218 -15.29 -5.22 31.05
C ASP A 218 -15.51 -4.27 32.25
N PHE A 219 -16.53 -4.56 33.06
CA PHE A 219 -16.82 -3.80 34.28
C PHE A 219 -15.80 -4.05 35.40
N GLN A 220 -15.24 -5.25 35.49
CA GLN A 220 -14.20 -5.56 36.48
C GLN A 220 -12.84 -4.93 36.13
N ARG A 221 -12.52 -4.80 34.85
CA ARG A 221 -11.24 -4.21 34.41
C ARG A 221 -11.16 -2.70 34.63
N THR A 222 -12.28 -1.98 34.46
CA THR A 222 -12.36 -0.53 34.75
C THR A 222 -12.35 -0.25 36.25
N ARG A 223 -12.91 -1.15 37.08
CA ARG A 223 -12.91 -0.99 38.51
C ARG A 223 -11.52 -1.26 39.15
N TRP A 224 -10.72 -2.15 38.54
CA TRP A 224 -9.37 -2.44 38.96
C TRP A 224 -8.40 -1.29 38.63
N CYS A 225 -8.56 -0.61 37.51
CA CYS A 225 -7.77 0.59 37.18
C CYS A 225 -8.11 1.80 38.06
N ALA A 226 -9.33 1.91 38.56
CA ALA A 226 -9.73 2.98 39.48
C ALA A 226 -9.20 2.81 40.92
N SER A 227 -8.97 1.57 41.36
CA SER A 227 -8.45 1.27 42.69
C SER A 227 -6.94 1.45 42.84
N ILE A 228 -6.19 1.45 41.73
CA ILE A 228 -4.73 1.64 41.74
C ILE A 228 -4.35 3.13 41.84
N ASN A 229 -5.23 4.06 41.46
CA ASN A 229 -4.98 5.51 41.49
C ASN A 229 -5.44 6.21 42.77
N ALA A 230 -6.01 5.52 43.74
CA ALA A 230 -6.30 6.08 45.07
C ALA A 230 -5.08 5.99 45.96
N ARG A 231 -4.16 6.95 45.87
CA ARG A 231 -3.12 7.14 46.93
C ARG A 231 -3.78 7.76 48.17
N PRO A 232 -3.65 7.19 49.35
CA PRO A 232 -4.09 7.84 50.56
C PRO A 232 -3.16 9.01 50.87
N SER A 233 -3.75 10.21 50.99
CA SER A 233 -3.07 11.38 51.51
C SER A 233 -2.75 11.19 53.01
N GLY A 234 -1.61 10.59 53.32
CA GLY A 234 -1.10 10.49 54.66
C GLY A 234 -0.44 11.79 55.13
N LYS A 235 -1.12 12.57 55.96
CA LYS A 235 -0.53 13.62 56.76
C LYS A 235 0.57 13.02 57.63
N ARG A 236 1.80 13.43 57.49
CA ARG A 236 2.82 13.30 58.54
C ARG A 236 2.82 14.58 59.34
N ARG A 237 2.39 14.50 60.59
CA ARG A 237 2.86 15.35 61.71
C ARG A 237 4.14 14.73 62.24
N TRP A 238 5.01 15.62 62.62
CA TRP A 238 6.30 15.64 63.30
C TRP A 238 7.49 15.64 62.40
#